data_f28bfedd491e4217948c2de2932b7fc3
#
_entry.id   f28bfedd491e4217948c2de2932b7fc3
#
_cell.length_a   1.000
_cell.length_b   1.000
_cell.length_c   1.000
_cell.angle_alpha   90.00
_cell.angle_beta   90.00
_cell.angle_gamma   90.00
#
_symmetry.space_group_name_H-M   'P 1'
#
loop_
_entity.id
_entity.type
_entity.pdbx_description
1 polymer ?
#
loop_
_entity_poly.entity_id
_entity_poly.type
_entity_poly.pdbx_seq_one_letter_code
_entity_poly.pdbx_strand_id
1 'polypeptide(L)'
;MTQTEVKELLNAGVHFGHLTRKWDPNMAPYIYMERNGIHILNLYKTAAKISEAQQALKKIALSGRKILFVATKKQAKDIVAEYSKKINMPYITERWPGGMLTNFITIRKAVKKMGSIDRMKKDGTFETLSKKEKLQVDRMRSKLEKNLGSITDMTRLPGAIFIVDIKRENIAIKEAQKLNIPIFAMVDTNSDPRKVDFVIPSNDDASKSIDKVIGLIANAISEGLSERKIEKEAEMKEAEVKKDEVKEDEVKEAEVKEAEVKKAEVIKAEMKEDEVKED
;
A
#
# COMPACT_ATOMS: atom_id res chain seq x y z
N MET A 1 20.57 -11.17 7.30
CA MET A 1 21.07 -9.88 7.85
C MET A 1 22.49 -10.03 8.35
N THR A 2 23.32 -9.04 8.07
CA THR A 2 24.74 -9.01 8.40
C THR A 2 24.99 -8.47 9.81
N GLN A 3 26.19 -8.71 10.40
CA GLN A 3 26.58 -8.12 11.68
C GLN A 3 26.54 -6.57 11.66
N THR A 4 26.72 -5.98 10.49
CA THR A 4 26.65 -4.52 10.29
C THR A 4 25.25 -3.99 10.55
N GLU A 5 24.22 -4.67 10.05
CA GLU A 5 22.80 -4.28 10.25
C GLU A 5 22.40 -4.34 11.72
N VAL A 6 22.87 -5.35 12.47
CA VAL A 6 22.61 -5.43 13.92
C VAL A 6 23.28 -4.29 14.68
N LYS A 7 24.48 -3.87 14.28
CA LYS A 7 25.15 -2.68 14.86
C LYS A 7 24.39 -1.39 14.59
N GLU A 8 23.80 -1.25 13.39
CA GLU A 8 22.99 -0.09 13.06
C GLU A 8 21.69 -0.04 13.89
N LEU A 9 21.04 -1.19 14.11
CA LEU A 9 19.88 -1.29 15.01
C LEU A 9 20.25 -0.94 16.44
N LEU A 10 21.42 -1.37 16.91
CA LEU A 10 21.93 -1.03 18.23
C LEU A 10 22.14 0.49 18.39
N ASN A 11 22.78 1.13 17.41
CA ASN A 11 23.04 2.57 17.40
C ASN A 11 21.75 3.41 17.33
N ALA A 12 20.74 2.91 16.65
CA ALA A 12 19.41 3.51 16.61
C ALA A 12 18.61 3.34 17.91
N GLY A 13 19.09 2.53 18.86
CA GLY A 13 18.42 2.29 20.14
C GLY A 13 17.17 1.40 20.06
N VAL A 14 17.09 0.53 19.04
CA VAL A 14 15.99 -0.40 18.81
C VAL A 14 15.85 -1.42 19.96
N HIS A 15 16.94 -1.71 20.64
CA HIS A 15 17.02 -2.71 21.72
C HIS A 15 16.41 -2.27 23.06
N PHE A 16 16.15 -0.99 23.27
CA PHE A 16 15.54 -0.51 24.50
C PHE A 16 14.05 -0.84 24.52
N GLY A 17 13.62 -1.51 25.58
CA GLY A 17 12.21 -1.72 25.87
C GLY A 17 11.73 -0.82 27.02
N HIS A 18 10.60 -1.17 27.57
CA HIS A 18 9.99 -0.47 28.69
C HIS A 18 10.48 -1.00 30.06
N LEU A 19 10.09 -0.29 31.12
CA LEU A 19 10.34 -0.68 32.50
C LEU A 19 9.78 -2.07 32.79
N THR A 20 10.51 -2.89 33.56
CA THR A 20 10.15 -4.25 33.96
C THR A 20 8.76 -4.37 34.59
N ARG A 21 8.32 -3.37 35.34
CA ARG A 21 6.97 -3.35 35.95
C ARG A 21 5.80 -3.18 34.96
N LYS A 22 6.08 -2.81 33.70
CA LYS A 22 5.07 -2.53 32.67
C LYS A 22 5.07 -3.54 31.52
N TRP A 23 5.90 -4.55 31.60
CA TRP A 23 6.09 -5.51 30.51
C TRP A 23 4.90 -6.48 30.39
N ASP A 24 4.78 -7.08 29.23
CA ASP A 24 3.85 -8.18 28.97
C ASP A 24 4.62 -9.51 28.99
N PRO A 25 4.18 -10.52 29.79
CA PRO A 25 4.86 -11.82 29.85
C PRO A 25 5.01 -12.54 28.51
N ASN A 26 4.10 -12.30 27.56
CA ASN A 26 4.16 -12.89 26.23
C ASN A 26 5.33 -12.37 25.38
N MET A 27 5.98 -11.27 25.81
CA MET A 27 7.20 -10.74 25.18
C MET A 27 8.48 -11.43 25.69
N ALA A 28 8.42 -12.29 26.70
CA ALA A 28 9.57 -13.02 27.22
C ALA A 28 10.48 -13.65 26.14
N PRO A 29 9.95 -14.29 25.08
CA PRO A 29 10.79 -14.87 24.02
C PRO A 29 11.68 -13.85 23.29
N TYR A 30 11.32 -12.56 23.28
CA TYR A 30 12.02 -11.49 22.56
C TYR A 30 12.96 -10.67 23.45
N ILE A 31 12.88 -10.84 24.76
CA ILE A 31 13.74 -10.17 25.74
C ILE A 31 15.06 -10.91 25.85
N TYR A 32 16.18 -10.16 25.81
CA TYR A 32 17.52 -10.68 25.99
C TYR A 32 17.95 -10.67 27.44
N MET A 33 17.79 -9.52 28.12
CA MET A 33 18.16 -9.34 29.53
C MET A 33 17.43 -8.15 30.13
N GLU A 34 17.57 -8.00 31.43
CA GLU A 34 17.17 -6.82 32.17
C GLU A 34 18.41 -6.00 32.58
N ARG A 35 18.36 -4.69 32.45
CA ARG A 35 19.40 -3.77 32.89
C ARG A 35 18.78 -2.49 33.43
N ASN A 36 19.16 -2.12 34.66
CA ASN A 36 18.66 -0.90 35.31
C ASN A 36 17.11 -0.81 35.36
N GLY A 37 16.42 -1.93 35.56
CA GLY A 37 14.95 -1.97 35.59
C GLY A 37 14.28 -1.76 34.24
N ILE A 38 15.02 -1.89 33.12
CA ILE A 38 14.53 -1.81 31.75
C ILE A 38 14.82 -3.11 31.03
N HIS A 39 13.86 -3.64 30.29
CA HIS A 39 14.08 -4.78 29.43
C HIS A 39 14.86 -4.42 28.18
N ILE A 40 15.80 -5.28 27.78
CA ILE A 40 16.57 -5.15 26.56
C ILE A 40 16.11 -6.22 25.60
N LEU A 41 15.70 -5.81 24.40
CA LEU A 41 15.25 -6.69 23.33
C LEU A 41 16.44 -7.38 22.64
N ASN A 42 16.21 -8.61 22.19
CA ASN A 42 17.18 -9.39 21.42
C ASN A 42 17.22 -8.92 19.97
N LEU A 43 18.24 -8.16 19.60
CA LEU A 43 18.39 -7.59 18.25
C LEU A 43 18.54 -8.65 17.14
N TYR A 44 19.07 -9.84 17.43
CA TYR A 44 19.13 -10.91 16.43
C TYR A 44 17.72 -11.39 16.06
N LYS A 45 16.83 -11.53 17.06
CA LYS A 45 15.43 -11.86 16.82
C LYS A 45 14.70 -10.73 16.11
N THR A 46 14.96 -9.47 16.50
CA THR A 46 14.43 -8.29 15.81
C THR A 46 14.84 -8.29 14.34
N ALA A 47 16.12 -8.51 14.05
CA ALA A 47 16.65 -8.57 12.69
C ALA A 47 15.99 -9.68 11.85
N ALA A 48 15.85 -10.88 12.41
CA ALA A 48 15.16 -12.00 11.72
C ALA A 48 13.69 -11.64 11.42
N LYS A 49 12.99 -11.04 12.39
CA LYS A 49 11.58 -10.65 12.23
C LYS A 49 11.38 -9.47 11.27
N ILE A 50 12.31 -8.55 11.20
CA ILE A 50 12.31 -7.48 10.17
C ILE A 50 12.46 -8.12 8.78
N SER A 51 13.38 -9.06 8.59
CA SER A 51 13.57 -9.74 7.30
C SER A 51 12.33 -10.52 6.84
N GLU A 52 11.67 -11.23 7.78
CA GLU A 52 10.41 -11.92 7.53
C GLU A 52 9.31 -10.94 7.10
N ALA A 53 9.16 -9.82 7.82
CA ALA A 53 8.18 -8.79 7.50
C ALA A 53 8.48 -8.11 6.15
N GLN A 54 9.74 -7.81 5.85
CA GLN A 54 10.16 -7.24 4.57
C GLN A 54 9.76 -8.12 3.38
N GLN A 55 10.05 -9.43 3.46
CA GLN A 55 9.69 -10.38 2.40
C GLN A 55 8.19 -10.47 2.19
N ALA A 56 7.40 -10.51 3.27
CA ALA A 56 5.95 -10.56 3.19
C ALA A 56 5.36 -9.26 2.61
N LEU A 57 5.83 -8.10 3.07
CA LEU A 57 5.36 -6.79 2.58
C LEU A 57 5.78 -6.53 1.13
N LYS A 58 6.98 -6.98 0.72
CA LYS A 58 7.43 -6.94 -0.67
C LYS A 58 6.50 -7.71 -1.59
N LYS A 59 6.10 -8.94 -1.20
CA LYS A 59 5.12 -9.76 -1.96
C LYS A 59 3.76 -9.07 -2.07
N ILE A 60 3.28 -8.42 -1.00
CA ILE A 60 2.01 -7.68 -1.01
C ILE A 60 2.12 -6.46 -1.94
N ALA A 61 3.23 -5.75 -1.93
CA ALA A 61 3.48 -4.61 -2.82
C ALA A 61 3.56 -5.05 -4.29
N LEU A 62 4.21 -6.17 -4.59
CA LEU A 62 4.27 -6.79 -5.91
C LEU A 62 2.88 -7.12 -6.44
N SER A 63 1.99 -7.69 -5.62
CA SER A 63 0.58 -7.92 -5.98
C SER A 63 -0.23 -6.63 -6.24
N GLY A 64 0.33 -5.46 -5.93
CA GLY A 64 -0.26 -4.14 -6.11
C GLY A 64 -1.32 -3.76 -5.12
N ARG A 65 -1.44 -4.49 -4.03
CA ARG A 65 -2.30 -4.10 -2.92
C ARG A 65 -1.65 -2.98 -2.12
N LYS A 66 -2.45 -2.05 -1.62
CA LYS A 66 -1.96 -0.98 -0.76
C LYS A 66 -1.73 -1.48 0.65
N ILE A 67 -0.69 -0.97 1.29
CA ILE A 67 -0.37 -1.20 2.70
C ILE A 67 -0.71 0.07 3.46
N LEU A 68 -1.53 -0.04 4.52
CA LEU A 68 -1.95 1.09 5.32
C LEU A 68 -1.02 1.23 6.53
N PHE A 69 -0.34 2.37 6.64
CA PHE A 69 0.49 2.69 7.79
C PHE A 69 -0.33 3.40 8.87
N VAL A 70 -0.17 2.99 10.13
CA VAL A 70 -0.91 3.55 11.27
C VAL A 70 0.05 3.90 12.40
N ALA A 71 0.11 5.18 12.74
CA ALA A 71 0.98 5.67 13.80
C ALA A 71 0.44 6.97 14.40
N THR A 72 -0.31 6.90 15.49
CA THR A 72 -0.81 8.11 16.17
C THR A 72 0.12 8.63 17.26
N LYS A 73 1.23 7.93 17.53
CA LYS A 73 2.25 8.31 18.50
C LYS A 73 3.02 9.54 18.01
N LYS A 74 3.23 10.54 18.87
CA LYS A 74 3.87 11.81 18.47
C LYS A 74 5.25 11.61 17.82
N GLN A 75 6.04 10.68 18.34
CA GLN A 75 7.39 10.38 17.85
C GLN A 75 7.40 9.70 16.47
N ALA A 76 6.31 9.01 16.13
CA ALA A 76 6.19 8.23 14.89
C ALA A 76 5.46 8.96 13.75
N LYS A 77 4.60 9.94 14.07
CA LYS A 77 3.72 10.62 13.10
C LYS A 77 4.45 11.13 11.87
N ASP A 78 5.45 11.97 12.08
CA ASP A 78 6.13 12.68 11.00
C ASP A 78 6.98 11.71 10.17
N ILE A 79 7.64 10.77 10.83
CA ILE A 79 8.47 9.74 10.21
C ILE A 79 7.61 8.86 9.29
N VAL A 80 6.50 8.33 9.83
CA VAL A 80 5.59 7.48 9.05
C VAL A 80 4.96 8.24 7.90
N ALA A 81 4.55 9.49 8.10
CA ALA A 81 3.99 10.32 7.04
C ALA A 81 5.00 10.56 5.90
N GLU A 82 6.26 10.82 6.23
CA GLU A 82 7.33 11.05 5.26
C GLU A 82 7.60 9.80 4.40
N TYR A 83 7.87 8.64 5.04
CA TYR A 83 8.13 7.40 4.31
C TYR A 83 6.92 6.93 3.50
N SER A 84 5.71 7.00 4.06
CA SER A 84 4.49 6.59 3.35
C SER A 84 4.23 7.44 2.10
N LYS A 85 4.50 8.75 2.17
CA LYS A 85 4.43 9.64 0.99
C LYS A 85 5.45 9.25 -0.07
N LYS A 86 6.70 8.98 0.32
CA LYS A 86 7.76 8.57 -0.63
C LYS A 86 7.40 7.32 -1.42
N ILE A 87 6.75 6.35 -0.78
CA ILE A 87 6.33 5.09 -1.41
C ILE A 87 4.89 5.09 -1.92
N ASN A 88 4.20 6.24 -1.87
CA ASN A 88 2.81 6.42 -2.29
C ASN A 88 1.84 5.39 -1.66
N MET A 89 1.98 5.18 -0.35
CA MET A 89 1.10 4.32 0.45
C MET A 89 0.20 5.16 1.36
N PRO A 90 -1.04 4.71 1.63
CA PRO A 90 -1.95 5.39 2.56
C PRO A 90 -1.42 5.29 3.99
N TYR A 91 -1.70 6.33 4.80
CA TYR A 91 -1.29 6.36 6.19
C TYR A 91 -2.28 7.10 7.07
N ILE A 92 -2.29 6.81 8.37
CA ILE A 92 -3.08 7.50 9.39
C ILE A 92 -2.17 7.87 10.55
N THR A 93 -2.02 9.16 10.81
CA THR A 93 -1.11 9.69 11.83
C THR A 93 -1.80 10.53 12.90
N GLU A 94 -3.01 11.01 12.66
CA GLU A 94 -3.70 11.86 13.64
C GLU A 94 -4.56 11.05 14.60
N ARG A 95 -5.64 10.50 14.12
CA ARG A 95 -6.57 9.70 14.94
C ARG A 95 -7.15 8.58 14.07
N TRP A 96 -7.18 7.38 14.60
CA TRP A 96 -7.92 6.29 13.98
C TRP A 96 -9.42 6.53 14.16
N PRO A 97 -10.21 6.75 13.10
CA PRO A 97 -11.65 6.81 13.20
C PRO A 97 -12.20 5.40 13.36
N GLY A 98 -13.05 5.17 14.38
CA GLY A 98 -13.71 3.88 14.53
C GLY A 98 -14.51 3.51 13.28
N GLY A 99 -14.41 2.25 12.84
CA GLY A 99 -15.03 1.79 11.61
C GLY A 99 -14.22 2.09 10.34
N MET A 100 -12.96 2.47 10.48
CA MET A 100 -12.10 2.79 9.34
C MET A 100 -12.00 1.64 8.33
N LEU A 101 -11.92 0.42 8.78
CA LEU A 101 -11.90 -0.78 7.95
C LEU A 101 -13.27 -1.46 7.91
N THR A 102 -13.89 -1.66 9.06
CA THR A 102 -15.16 -2.39 9.18
C THR A 102 -16.35 -1.64 8.58
N ASN A 103 -16.32 -0.32 8.54
CA ASN A 103 -17.33 0.54 7.90
C ASN A 103 -16.71 1.45 6.84
N PHE A 104 -15.90 0.87 5.97
CA PHE A 104 -15.14 1.58 4.94
C PHE A 104 -16.03 2.38 3.97
N ILE A 105 -17.26 1.92 3.72
CA ILE A 105 -18.23 2.63 2.87
C ILE A 105 -18.54 4.02 3.43
N THR A 106 -18.72 4.14 4.75
CA THR A 106 -19.00 5.43 5.40
C THR A 106 -17.77 6.34 5.37
N ILE A 107 -16.59 5.78 5.58
CA ILE A 107 -15.32 6.53 5.45
C ILE A 107 -15.16 7.07 4.03
N ARG A 108 -15.44 6.26 3.00
CA ARG A 108 -15.42 6.72 1.60
C ARG A 108 -16.43 7.81 1.31
N LYS A 109 -17.62 7.79 1.93
CA LYS A 109 -18.58 8.90 1.83
C LYS A 109 -18.00 10.18 2.41
N ALA A 110 -17.27 10.11 3.54
CA ALA A 110 -16.60 11.27 4.14
C ALA A 110 -15.47 11.82 3.24
N VAL A 111 -14.68 10.93 2.62
CA VAL A 111 -13.65 11.33 1.63
C VAL A 111 -14.30 11.98 0.39
N LYS A 112 -15.37 11.41 -0.15
CA LYS A 112 -16.12 12.00 -1.28
C LYS A 112 -16.68 13.38 -0.91
N LYS A 113 -17.15 13.56 0.33
CA LYS A 113 -17.63 14.86 0.82
C LYS A 113 -16.51 15.90 0.83
N MET A 114 -15.28 15.55 1.18
CA MET A 114 -14.13 16.44 1.08
C MET A 114 -13.90 16.87 -0.38
N GLY A 115 -13.90 15.93 -1.32
CA GLY A 115 -13.77 16.25 -2.75
C GLY A 115 -14.94 17.08 -3.30
N SER A 116 -16.18 16.93 -2.79
CA SER A 116 -17.31 17.77 -3.18
C SER A 116 -17.15 19.22 -2.69
N ILE A 117 -16.58 19.41 -1.49
CA ILE A 117 -16.26 20.75 -0.99
C ILE A 117 -15.19 21.42 -1.87
N ASP A 118 -14.18 20.68 -2.28
CA ASP A 118 -13.12 21.20 -3.16
C ASP A 118 -13.65 21.58 -4.54
N ARG A 119 -14.63 20.83 -5.10
CA ARG A 119 -15.34 21.22 -6.33
C ARG A 119 -16.16 22.47 -6.14
N MET A 120 -16.96 22.54 -5.07
CA MET A 120 -17.78 23.70 -4.74
C MET A 120 -16.95 25.00 -4.66
N LYS A 121 -15.70 24.91 -4.17
CA LYS A 121 -14.76 26.03 -4.17
C LYS A 121 -14.27 26.42 -5.57
N LYS A 122 -14.09 25.43 -6.46
CA LYS A 122 -13.67 25.67 -7.85
C LYS A 122 -14.80 26.22 -8.73
N ASP A 123 -16.02 25.74 -8.50
CA ASP A 123 -17.19 26.10 -9.30
C ASP A 123 -17.81 27.46 -8.89
N GLY A 124 -17.22 28.16 -7.92
CA GLY A 124 -17.72 29.45 -7.43
C GLY A 124 -18.96 29.36 -6.53
N THR A 125 -19.60 28.18 -6.40
CA THR A 125 -20.78 27.99 -5.52
C THR A 125 -20.46 28.31 -4.05
N PHE A 126 -19.20 28.18 -3.66
CA PHE A 126 -18.75 28.57 -2.32
C PHE A 126 -18.91 30.05 -2.06
N GLU A 127 -18.80 30.91 -3.08
CA GLU A 127 -18.94 32.37 -2.96
C GLU A 127 -20.36 32.80 -2.62
N THR A 128 -21.39 32.05 -3.01
CA THR A 128 -22.81 32.36 -2.75
C THR A 128 -23.24 32.08 -1.31
N LEU A 129 -22.41 31.34 -0.53
CA LEU A 129 -22.72 31.00 0.85
C LEU A 129 -22.54 32.19 1.79
N SER A 130 -23.32 32.20 2.88
CA SER A 130 -23.15 33.18 3.96
C SER A 130 -21.80 33.02 4.66
N LYS A 131 -21.29 34.08 5.29
CA LYS A 131 -20.00 34.07 6.04
C LYS A 131 -19.92 32.93 7.07
N LYS A 132 -21.05 32.66 7.77
CA LYS A 132 -21.12 31.56 8.76
C LYS A 132 -21.00 30.20 8.13
N GLU A 133 -21.67 29.98 7.02
CA GLU A 133 -21.61 28.69 6.27
C GLU A 133 -20.22 28.47 5.67
N LYS A 134 -19.61 29.49 5.04
CA LYS A 134 -18.23 29.41 4.54
C LYS A 134 -17.28 28.92 5.63
N LEU A 135 -17.32 29.54 6.81
CA LEU A 135 -16.46 29.15 7.92
C LEU A 135 -16.74 27.72 8.41
N GLN A 136 -18.00 27.29 8.43
CA GLN A 136 -18.38 25.93 8.84
C GLN A 136 -17.89 24.89 7.84
N VAL A 137 -18.03 25.15 6.55
CA VAL A 137 -17.55 24.29 5.47
C VAL A 137 -16.03 24.19 5.50
N ASP A 138 -15.31 25.30 5.69
CA ASP A 138 -13.84 25.32 5.79
C ASP A 138 -13.33 24.53 7.00
N ARG A 139 -13.95 24.69 8.15
CA ARG A 139 -13.61 23.91 9.35
C ARG A 139 -13.85 22.41 9.15
N MET A 140 -14.97 22.07 8.48
CA MET A 140 -15.28 20.67 8.15
C MET A 140 -14.23 20.09 7.20
N ARG A 141 -13.91 20.83 6.12
CA ARG A 141 -12.88 20.40 5.16
C ARG A 141 -11.53 20.17 5.84
N SER A 142 -11.06 21.14 6.62
CA SER A 142 -9.78 21.05 7.34
C SER A 142 -9.73 19.85 8.29
N LYS A 143 -10.85 19.57 8.98
CA LYS A 143 -10.96 18.39 9.86
C LYS A 143 -10.92 17.07 9.09
N LEU A 144 -11.60 17.00 7.93
CA LEU A 144 -11.59 15.81 7.08
C LEU A 144 -10.22 15.59 6.46
N GLU A 145 -9.60 16.65 5.95
CA GLU A 145 -8.25 16.60 5.35
C GLU A 145 -7.20 16.13 6.36
N LYS A 146 -7.22 16.68 7.56
CA LYS A 146 -6.30 16.28 8.63
C LYS A 146 -6.42 14.80 8.99
N ASN A 147 -7.64 14.25 9.05
CA ASN A 147 -7.86 12.87 9.50
C ASN A 147 -7.87 11.84 8.36
N LEU A 148 -8.29 12.22 7.16
CA LEU A 148 -8.56 11.30 6.04
C LEU A 148 -7.86 11.71 4.74
N GLY A 149 -7.15 12.82 4.71
CA GLY A 149 -6.47 13.30 3.49
C GLY A 149 -5.49 12.29 2.92
N SER A 150 -4.75 11.60 3.79
CA SER A 150 -3.74 10.60 3.41
C SER A 150 -4.31 9.29 2.83
N ILE A 151 -5.63 9.06 2.94
CA ILE A 151 -6.30 7.86 2.43
C ILE A 151 -7.24 8.15 1.24
N THR A 152 -7.17 9.36 0.69
CA THR A 152 -8.05 9.81 -0.42
C THR A 152 -7.98 8.83 -1.60
N ASP A 153 -6.79 8.36 -1.94
CA ASP A 153 -6.54 7.46 -3.07
C ASP A 153 -6.83 5.98 -2.77
N MET A 154 -7.22 5.67 -1.54
CA MET A 154 -7.55 4.30 -1.16
C MET A 154 -8.98 3.95 -1.57
N THR A 155 -9.12 3.25 -2.72
CA THR A 155 -10.42 2.85 -3.27
C THR A 155 -10.95 1.52 -2.73
N ARG A 156 -10.06 0.66 -2.23
CA ARG A 156 -10.35 -0.67 -1.68
C ARG A 156 -9.72 -0.82 -0.31
N LEU A 157 -10.13 -1.85 0.43
CA LEU A 157 -9.46 -2.22 1.68
C LEU A 157 -7.98 -2.54 1.43
N PRO A 158 -7.10 -2.20 2.38
CA PRO A 158 -5.67 -2.46 2.25
C PRO A 158 -5.39 -3.96 2.27
N GLY A 159 -4.31 -4.38 1.62
CA GLY A 159 -3.84 -5.77 1.63
C GLY A 159 -3.10 -6.15 2.90
N ALA A 160 -2.61 -5.16 3.65
CA ALA A 160 -1.98 -5.31 4.97
C ALA A 160 -2.01 -3.98 5.72
N ILE A 161 -1.82 -4.06 7.04
CA ILE A 161 -1.65 -2.88 7.89
C ILE A 161 -0.29 -2.96 8.55
N PHE A 162 0.42 -1.82 8.59
CA PHE A 162 1.64 -1.66 9.39
C PHE A 162 1.38 -0.70 10.53
N ILE A 163 1.56 -1.16 11.78
CA ILE A 163 1.20 -0.43 13.00
C ILE A 163 2.45 -0.13 13.83
N VAL A 164 2.54 1.10 14.33
CA VAL A 164 3.51 1.48 15.35
C VAL A 164 2.78 1.64 16.69
N ASP A 165 3.21 0.87 17.70
CA ASP A 165 2.59 0.80 19.03
C ASP A 165 1.19 0.15 19.03
N ILE A 166 1.16 -1.17 19.17
CA ILE A 166 -0.08 -1.96 19.19
C ILE A 166 -0.98 -1.69 20.41
N LYS A 167 -0.42 -1.19 21.50
CA LYS A 167 -1.19 -0.85 22.69
C LYS A 167 -2.08 0.35 22.46
N ARG A 168 -1.53 1.35 21.73
CA ARG A 168 -2.24 2.58 21.38
C ARG A 168 -3.27 2.34 20.29
N GLU A 169 -2.91 1.57 19.28
CA GLU A 169 -3.73 1.34 18.08
C GLU A 169 -4.63 0.09 18.21
N ASN A 170 -5.08 -0.24 19.41
CA ASN A 170 -5.89 -1.43 19.70
C ASN A 170 -7.18 -1.53 18.85
N ILE A 171 -7.80 -0.37 18.50
CA ILE A 171 -9.02 -0.36 17.68
C ILE A 171 -8.68 -0.80 16.25
N ALA A 172 -7.59 -0.30 15.69
CA ALA A 172 -7.13 -0.67 14.34
C ALA A 172 -6.84 -2.18 14.25
N ILE A 173 -6.19 -2.75 15.25
CA ILE A 173 -5.90 -4.18 15.35
C ILE A 173 -7.18 -5.01 15.38
N LYS A 174 -8.15 -4.67 16.23
CA LYS A 174 -9.42 -5.39 16.32
C LYS A 174 -10.21 -5.34 15.00
N GLU A 175 -10.20 -4.20 14.32
CA GLU A 175 -10.85 -4.07 13.03
C GLU A 175 -10.16 -4.91 11.94
N ALA A 176 -8.83 -4.92 11.92
CA ALA A 176 -8.04 -5.73 10.99
C ALA A 176 -8.25 -7.23 11.21
N GLN A 177 -8.19 -7.68 12.46
CA GLN A 177 -8.47 -9.06 12.83
C GLN A 177 -9.87 -9.51 12.39
N LYS A 178 -10.89 -8.65 12.58
CA LYS A 178 -12.26 -8.94 12.17
C LYS A 178 -12.40 -9.15 10.65
N LEU A 179 -11.53 -8.53 9.87
CA LEU A 179 -11.54 -8.61 8.40
C LEU A 179 -10.46 -9.54 7.85
N ASN A 180 -9.72 -10.25 8.71
CA ASN A 180 -8.60 -11.12 8.35
C ASN A 180 -7.55 -10.39 7.46
N ILE A 181 -7.25 -9.13 7.80
CA ILE A 181 -6.21 -8.36 7.13
C ILE A 181 -4.90 -8.58 7.88
N PRO A 182 -3.82 -9.01 7.23
CA PRO A 182 -2.52 -9.24 7.85
C PRO A 182 -1.99 -8.00 8.57
N ILE A 183 -1.55 -8.18 9.82
CA ILE A 183 -1.09 -7.11 10.70
C ILE A 183 0.42 -7.24 10.90
N PHE A 184 1.14 -6.23 10.47
CA PHE A 184 2.56 -6.03 10.73
C PHE A 184 2.70 -4.96 11.80
N ALA A 185 3.48 -5.20 12.84
CA ALA A 185 3.59 -4.19 13.89
C ALA A 185 4.97 -4.12 14.55
N MET A 186 5.37 -2.89 14.87
CA MET A 186 6.41 -2.63 15.85
C MET A 186 5.83 -2.87 17.24
N VAL A 187 6.44 -3.80 17.99
CA VAL A 187 5.94 -4.25 19.28
C VAL A 187 7.02 -4.07 20.34
N ASP A 188 6.76 -3.22 21.30
CA ASP A 188 7.63 -3.06 22.47
C ASP A 188 7.26 -4.04 23.60
N THR A 189 8.09 -4.11 24.61
CA THR A 189 7.97 -5.05 25.73
C THR A 189 6.70 -4.90 26.60
N ASN A 190 5.98 -3.78 26.46
CA ASN A 190 4.73 -3.48 27.19
C ASN A 190 3.45 -3.98 26.49
N SER A 191 3.59 -4.75 25.43
CA SER A 191 2.49 -5.09 24.52
C SER A 191 2.44 -6.59 24.20
N ASP A 192 1.24 -7.14 23.98
CA ASP A 192 1.03 -8.56 23.68
C ASP A 192 1.30 -8.87 22.19
N PRO A 193 2.38 -9.60 21.85
CA PRO A 193 2.75 -9.88 20.46
C PRO A 193 1.78 -10.84 19.74
N ARG A 194 0.95 -11.59 20.47
CA ARG A 194 0.01 -12.56 19.88
C ARG A 194 -1.16 -11.92 19.14
N LYS A 195 -1.32 -10.60 19.27
CA LYS A 195 -2.40 -9.83 18.61
C LYS A 195 -2.08 -9.50 17.15
N VAL A 196 -0.87 -9.77 16.69
CA VAL A 196 -0.39 -9.41 15.35
C VAL A 196 0.25 -10.60 14.67
N ASP A 197 0.19 -10.64 13.34
CA ASP A 197 0.70 -11.76 12.55
C ASP A 197 2.22 -11.68 12.37
N PHE A 198 2.73 -10.49 12.12
CA PHE A 198 4.16 -10.23 11.94
C PHE A 198 4.66 -9.26 13.01
N VAL A 199 5.26 -9.83 14.04
CA VAL A 199 5.82 -9.09 15.17
C VAL A 199 7.21 -8.59 14.84
N ILE A 200 7.47 -7.30 14.99
CA ILE A 200 8.80 -6.69 14.94
C ILE A 200 9.13 -6.18 16.33
N PRO A 201 9.85 -6.97 17.16
CA PRO A 201 10.23 -6.54 18.50
C PRO A 201 11.16 -5.34 18.42
N SER A 202 10.73 -4.18 18.84
CA SER A 202 11.49 -2.94 18.69
C SER A 202 10.98 -1.84 19.61
N ASN A 203 11.85 -0.89 19.89
CA ASN A 203 11.51 0.31 20.64
C ASN A 203 10.60 1.22 19.79
N ASP A 204 9.41 1.49 20.31
CA ASP A 204 8.41 2.35 19.69
C ASP A 204 8.34 3.77 20.25
N ASP A 205 9.24 4.13 21.21
CA ASP A 205 9.34 5.45 21.82
C ASP A 205 10.43 6.33 21.18
N ALA A 206 11.53 5.74 20.76
CA ALA A 206 12.66 6.48 20.21
C ALA A 206 12.48 6.78 18.72
N SER A 207 12.45 8.04 18.32
CA SER A 207 12.32 8.45 16.92
C SER A 207 13.38 7.81 16.00
N LYS A 208 14.64 7.69 16.45
CA LYS A 208 15.70 7.02 15.69
C LYS A 208 15.43 5.53 15.45
N SER A 209 14.85 4.85 16.44
CA SER A 209 14.45 3.44 16.31
C SER A 209 13.33 3.28 15.28
N ILE A 210 12.31 4.11 15.39
CA ILE A 210 11.16 4.13 14.48
C ILE A 210 11.62 4.42 13.05
N ASP A 211 12.44 5.46 12.87
CA ASP A 211 13.00 5.86 11.58
C ASP A 211 13.78 4.71 10.92
N LYS A 212 14.66 4.04 11.68
CA LYS A 212 15.45 2.91 11.16
C LYS A 212 14.57 1.75 10.73
N VAL A 213 13.59 1.34 11.55
CA VAL A 213 12.72 0.19 11.24
C VAL A 213 11.78 0.52 10.08
N ILE A 214 11.13 1.69 10.10
CA ILE A 214 10.25 2.14 9.03
C ILE A 214 11.01 2.30 7.71
N GLY A 215 12.23 2.85 7.76
CA GLY A 215 13.10 2.97 6.58
C GLY A 215 13.40 1.62 5.93
N LEU A 216 13.76 0.61 6.73
CA LEU A 216 13.99 -0.75 6.22
C LEU A 216 12.72 -1.37 5.57
N ILE A 217 11.58 -1.16 6.18
CA ILE A 217 10.28 -1.63 5.65
C ILE A 217 9.89 -0.87 4.38
N ALA A 218 10.04 0.44 4.37
CA ALA A 218 9.71 1.28 3.22
C ALA A 218 10.58 0.93 2.00
N ASN A 219 11.86 0.65 2.20
CA ASN A 219 12.77 0.21 1.14
C ASN A 219 12.31 -1.11 0.52
N ALA A 220 11.96 -2.11 1.32
CA ALA A 220 11.45 -3.39 0.83
C ALA A 220 10.14 -3.24 0.03
N ILE A 221 9.24 -2.37 0.47
CA ILE A 221 8.01 -2.05 -0.25
C ILE A 221 8.33 -1.34 -1.57
N SER A 222 9.27 -0.39 -1.57
CA SER A 222 9.70 0.34 -2.76
C SER A 222 10.30 -0.61 -3.81
N GLU A 223 11.12 -1.57 -3.38
CA GLU A 223 11.64 -2.63 -4.26
C GLU A 223 10.50 -3.45 -4.90
N GLY A 224 9.53 -3.91 -4.10
CA GLY A 224 8.38 -4.64 -4.62
C GLY A 224 7.53 -3.83 -5.61
N LEU A 225 7.39 -2.51 -5.39
CA LEU A 225 6.69 -1.63 -6.31
C LEU A 225 7.46 -1.41 -7.61
N SER A 226 8.80 -1.33 -7.56
CA SER A 226 9.64 -1.19 -8.74
C SER A 226 9.65 -2.47 -9.59
N GLU A 227 9.77 -3.64 -8.98
CA GLU A 227 9.66 -4.93 -9.64
C GLU A 227 8.31 -5.07 -10.36
N ARG A 228 7.21 -4.71 -9.69
CA ARG A 228 5.88 -4.70 -10.32
C ARG A 228 5.76 -3.78 -11.51
N LYS A 229 6.42 -2.61 -11.49
CA LYS A 229 6.41 -1.71 -12.66
C LYS A 229 7.11 -2.35 -13.85
N ILE A 230 8.25 -2.97 -13.62
CA ILE A 230 9.03 -3.67 -14.66
C ILE A 230 8.21 -4.83 -15.24
N GLU A 231 7.58 -5.65 -14.39
CA GLU A 231 6.71 -6.75 -14.84
C GLU A 231 5.55 -6.24 -15.71
N LYS A 232 4.87 -5.19 -15.29
CA LYS A 232 3.78 -4.61 -16.07
C LYS A 232 4.22 -4.02 -17.40
N GLU A 233 5.37 -3.36 -17.44
CA GLU A 233 5.92 -2.83 -18.67
C GLU A 233 6.31 -3.97 -19.65
N ALA A 234 6.81 -5.08 -19.13
CA ALA A 234 7.08 -6.29 -19.92
C ALA A 234 5.78 -6.92 -20.45
N GLU A 235 4.77 -7.12 -19.59
CA GLU A 235 3.45 -7.61 -20.00
C GLU A 235 2.77 -6.73 -21.05
N MET A 236 2.88 -5.41 -20.93
CA MET A 236 2.33 -4.47 -21.91
C MET A 236 3.03 -4.58 -23.28
N LYS A 237 4.36 -4.69 -23.28
CA LYS A 237 5.12 -4.88 -24.53
C LYS A 237 4.80 -6.19 -25.20
N GLU A 238 4.70 -7.29 -24.44
CA GLU A 238 4.28 -8.58 -24.99
C GLU A 238 2.85 -8.55 -25.55
N ALA A 239 1.95 -7.82 -24.88
CA ALA A 239 0.58 -7.66 -25.36
C ALA A 239 0.49 -6.78 -26.63
N GLU A 240 1.37 -5.80 -26.79
CA GLU A 240 1.47 -5.00 -28.01
C GLU A 240 2.02 -5.84 -29.17
N VAL A 241 3.09 -6.59 -28.96
CA VAL A 241 3.67 -7.48 -29.99
C VAL A 241 2.64 -8.50 -30.49
N LYS A 242 1.92 -9.14 -29.56
CA LYS A 242 0.84 -10.08 -29.94
C LYS A 242 -0.31 -9.43 -30.71
N LYS A 243 -0.63 -8.17 -30.43
CA LYS A 243 -1.65 -7.44 -31.19
C LYS A 243 -1.19 -7.08 -32.61
N ASP A 244 0.07 -6.78 -32.76
CA ASP A 244 0.64 -6.46 -34.08
C ASP A 244 0.79 -7.72 -34.92
N GLU A 245 1.20 -8.86 -34.33
CA GLU A 245 1.22 -10.16 -35.01
C GLU A 245 -0.19 -10.58 -35.51
N VAL A 246 -1.23 -10.43 -34.67
CA VAL A 246 -2.62 -10.73 -35.06
C VAL A 246 -3.09 -9.84 -36.20
N LYS A 247 -2.72 -8.55 -36.21
CA LYS A 247 -3.08 -7.64 -37.33
C LYS A 247 -2.37 -7.99 -38.62
N GLU A 248 -1.08 -8.39 -38.55
CA GLU A 248 -0.36 -8.84 -39.73
C GLU A 248 -0.94 -10.11 -40.34
N ASP A 249 -1.40 -11.05 -39.49
CA ASP A 249 -2.07 -12.28 -39.94
C ASP A 249 -3.44 -11.99 -40.54
N GLU A 250 -4.23 -11.09 -39.97
CA GLU A 250 -5.52 -10.66 -40.55
C GLU A 250 -5.34 -9.96 -41.90
N VAL A 251 -4.28 -9.14 -42.07
CA VAL A 251 -3.98 -8.49 -43.34
C VAL A 251 -3.57 -9.52 -44.39
N LYS A 252 -2.73 -10.51 -44.05
CA LYS A 252 -2.33 -11.60 -44.95
C LYS A 252 -3.53 -12.46 -45.38
N GLU A 253 -4.42 -12.79 -44.45
CA GLU A 253 -5.65 -13.50 -44.80
C GLU A 253 -6.58 -12.69 -45.73
N ALA A 254 -6.66 -11.37 -45.52
CA ALA A 254 -7.45 -10.50 -46.40
C ALA A 254 -6.85 -10.44 -47.80
N GLU A 255 -5.51 -10.30 -47.94
CA GLU A 255 -4.82 -10.30 -49.21
C GLU A 255 -4.96 -11.64 -49.97
N VAL A 256 -4.92 -12.78 -49.27
CA VAL A 256 -5.13 -14.09 -49.86
C VAL A 256 -6.55 -14.22 -50.41
N LYS A 257 -7.56 -13.79 -49.65
CA LYS A 257 -8.98 -13.79 -50.09
C LYS A 257 -9.22 -12.87 -51.29
N GLU A 258 -8.61 -11.69 -51.33
CA GLU A 258 -8.68 -10.81 -52.51
C GLU A 258 -8.02 -11.43 -53.75
N ALA A 259 -6.87 -12.10 -53.56
CA ALA A 259 -6.21 -12.80 -54.68
C ALA A 259 -7.04 -14.00 -55.20
N GLU A 260 -7.70 -14.72 -54.36
CA GLU A 260 -8.62 -15.82 -54.75
C GLU A 260 -9.86 -15.29 -55.47
N VAL A 261 -10.46 -14.18 -55.02
CA VAL A 261 -11.60 -13.54 -55.72
C VAL A 261 -11.20 -13.05 -57.09
N LYS A 262 -10.04 -12.40 -57.23
CA LYS A 262 -9.51 -11.95 -58.53
C LYS A 262 -9.25 -13.11 -59.50
N LYS A 263 -8.70 -14.23 -59.03
CA LYS A 263 -8.53 -15.47 -59.84
C LYS A 263 -9.87 -16.05 -60.29
N ALA A 264 -10.86 -16.07 -59.40
CA ALA A 264 -12.18 -16.56 -59.76
C ALA A 264 -12.93 -15.67 -60.80
N GLU A 265 -12.70 -14.36 -60.74
CA GLU A 265 -13.22 -13.41 -61.72
C GLU A 265 -12.56 -13.57 -63.09
N VAL A 266 -11.23 -13.78 -63.14
CA VAL A 266 -10.47 -14.03 -64.39
C VAL A 266 -10.96 -15.34 -65.05
N ILE A 267 -11.11 -16.43 -64.28
CA ILE A 267 -11.62 -17.71 -64.80
C ILE A 267 -13.04 -17.57 -65.31
N LYS A 268 -13.91 -16.78 -64.65
CA LYS A 268 -15.28 -16.50 -65.16
C LYS A 268 -15.27 -15.64 -66.44
N ALA A 269 -14.31 -14.76 -66.60
CA ALA A 269 -14.18 -13.97 -67.83
C ALA A 269 -13.70 -14.84 -69.02
N GLU A 270 -12.71 -15.72 -68.77
CA GLU A 270 -12.24 -16.67 -69.78
C GLU A 270 -13.29 -17.66 -70.23
N MET A 271 -14.10 -18.19 -69.32
CA MET A 271 -15.22 -19.08 -69.67
C MET A 271 -16.32 -18.38 -70.48
N LYS A 272 -16.54 -17.08 -70.31
CA LYS A 272 -17.48 -16.30 -71.15
C LYS A 272 -16.95 -15.95 -72.54
N GLU A 273 -15.65 -15.83 -72.73
CA GLU A 273 -15.05 -15.63 -74.06
C GLU A 273 -15.07 -16.92 -74.89
N ASP A 274 -14.98 -18.09 -74.25
CA ASP A 274 -15.04 -19.35 -74.94
C ASP A 274 -16.51 -19.72 -75.37
N GLU A 275 -17.51 -19.35 -74.58
CA GLU A 275 -18.95 -19.50 -74.97
C GLU A 275 -19.35 -18.59 -76.16
N VAL A 276 -18.68 -17.46 -76.40
CA VAL A 276 -18.98 -16.53 -77.51
C VAL A 276 -18.29 -16.95 -78.82
N LYS A 277 -17.40 -17.94 -78.81
CA LYS A 277 -16.71 -18.46 -80.00
C LYS A 277 -17.29 -19.73 -80.59
N GLU A 278 -18.34 -20.35 -79.92
CA GLU A 278 -19.03 -21.54 -80.42
C GLU A 278 -20.42 -21.26 -81.03
N ASP A 279 -20.89 -19.99 -81.11
CA ASP A 279 -22.05 -19.55 -81.89
C ASP A 279 -21.53 -18.72 -83.11
#